data_ed7bcd5b0c1901d822bda4f24b86d6cf
#
_entry.id   ed7bcd5b0c1901d822bda4f24b86d6cf
#
_cell.length_a   1.000
_cell.length_b   1.000
_cell.length_c   1.000
_cell.angle_alpha   90.00
_cell.angle_beta   90.00
_cell.angle_gamma   90.00
#
_symmetry.space_group_name_H-M   'P 1'
#
loop_
_entity.id
_entity.type
_entity.pdbx_description
1 polymer ?
#
loop_
_entity_poly.entity_id
_entity_poly.type
_entity_poly.pdbx_seq_one_letter_code
_entity_poly.pdbx_strand_id
1 'polypeptide(L)'
;IEIVKAIYGVSSSDARFQRAEYIGGVRCPINMDQIIQTSSTDSTSPQGNTAGFSCTLHSDSLFTKSFEEHGTLLGLAVIRTDRTFQQGLHKMWTRKKLEDFYNPYFANLGNQIVYNREIYLQGSTVIDSTTGVAYDDEAFGYQEAWAEMRYSESGLSGYMRSNATGSLDAWHYADDYSSLPALSSDWIDEPKDNVDRVIAVSSQLSHQFIGDFFFKTYYTRPMPVYSIPGLIDHA
;
A
#
# COMPACT_ATOMS: atom_id res chain seq x y z
N ILE A 1 34.79 13.03 7.32
CA ILE A 1 35.13 12.52 5.96
C ILE A 1 36.61 12.16 5.89
N GLU A 2 37.54 13.06 6.18
CA GLU A 2 38.95 12.82 6.10
C GLU A 2 39.44 11.69 7.04
N ILE A 3 38.90 11.61 8.26
CA ILE A 3 39.22 10.57 9.23
C ILE A 3 38.75 9.20 8.71
N VAL A 4 37.55 9.11 8.18
CA VAL A 4 37.01 7.86 7.61
C VAL A 4 37.85 7.39 6.43
N LYS A 5 38.24 8.30 5.55
CA LYS A 5 39.11 8.01 4.41
C LYS A 5 40.51 7.56 4.86
N ALA A 6 41.06 8.20 5.91
CA ALA A 6 42.40 7.88 6.43
C ALA A 6 42.44 6.51 7.12
N ILE A 7 41.38 6.14 7.85
CA ILE A 7 41.32 4.88 8.60
C ILE A 7 40.86 3.71 7.74
N TYR A 8 39.84 3.91 6.88
CA TYR A 8 39.19 2.84 6.16
C TYR A 8 39.45 2.85 4.64
N GLY A 9 40.15 3.86 4.12
CA GLY A 9 40.43 3.98 2.68
C GLY A 9 39.20 4.27 1.79
N VAL A 10 38.08 4.61 2.40
CA VAL A 10 36.81 4.83 1.69
C VAL A 10 36.53 6.32 1.53
N SER A 11 36.13 6.75 0.33
CA SER A 11 35.65 8.12 0.11
C SER A 11 34.18 8.22 0.37
N SER A 12 33.80 8.91 1.44
CA SER A 12 32.43 9.18 1.80
C SER A 12 31.92 10.44 1.08
N SER A 13 30.66 10.42 0.65
CA SER A 13 29.98 11.57 0.07
C SER A 13 29.07 12.23 1.09
N ASP A 14 29.19 13.55 1.28
CA ASP A 14 28.33 14.33 2.20
C ASP A 14 26.84 14.17 1.91
N ALA A 15 26.47 13.96 0.66
CA ALA A 15 25.08 13.78 0.25
C ALA A 15 24.46 12.48 0.81
N ARG A 16 25.24 11.49 1.19
CA ARG A 16 24.75 10.21 1.76
C ARG A 16 24.36 10.33 3.22
N PHE A 17 24.99 11.20 3.98
CA PHE A 17 24.72 11.34 5.42
C PHE A 17 23.35 11.90 5.75
N GLN A 18 22.70 12.60 4.81
CA GLN A 18 21.46 13.32 5.05
C GLN A 18 20.24 12.68 4.39
N ARG A 19 20.41 11.64 3.61
CA ARG A 19 19.31 11.00 2.88
C ARG A 19 19.20 9.52 3.24
N ALA A 20 17.97 9.12 3.56
CA ALA A 20 17.63 7.72 3.66
C ALA A 20 17.77 7.05 2.29
N GLU A 21 18.43 5.90 2.26
CA GLU A 21 18.56 5.08 1.06
C GLU A 21 17.67 3.85 1.18
N TYR A 22 16.90 3.57 0.12
CA TYR A 22 16.13 2.34 0.04
C TYR A 22 17.06 1.17 -0.23
N ILE A 23 17.06 0.18 0.66
CA ILE A 23 17.97 -0.98 0.59
C ILE A 23 17.26 -2.21 0.04
N GLY A 24 15.98 -2.37 0.35
CA GLY A 24 15.20 -3.51 -0.07
C GLY A 24 13.88 -3.60 0.66
N GLY A 25 13.05 -4.53 0.25
CA GLY A 25 11.77 -4.79 0.86
C GLY A 25 11.12 -6.03 0.26
N VAL A 26 10.13 -6.54 0.94
CA VAL A 26 9.35 -7.69 0.51
C VAL A 26 7.87 -7.39 0.65
N ARG A 27 7.07 -7.91 -0.26
CA ARG A 27 5.62 -7.91 -0.18
C ARG A 27 5.15 -9.34 0.08
N CYS A 28 4.48 -9.53 1.19
CA CYS A 28 3.90 -10.81 1.57
C CYS A 28 2.37 -10.71 1.50
N PRO A 29 1.69 -11.52 0.69
CA PRO A 29 0.24 -11.59 0.72
C PRO A 29 -0.22 -12.20 2.04
N ILE A 30 -1.18 -11.56 2.71
CA ILE A 30 -1.82 -12.09 3.92
C ILE A 30 -3.05 -12.87 3.45
N ASN A 31 -3.04 -14.19 3.73
CA ASN A 31 -4.20 -15.03 3.48
C ASN A 31 -5.08 -15.04 4.71
N MET A 32 -6.35 -14.70 4.51
CA MET A 32 -7.33 -14.67 5.59
C MET A 32 -8.36 -15.76 5.36
N ASP A 33 -8.35 -16.76 6.23
CA ASP A 33 -9.30 -17.85 6.20
C ASP A 33 -10.32 -17.66 7.32
N GLN A 34 -11.59 -17.76 7.00
CA GLN A 34 -12.64 -17.73 8.00
C GLN A 34 -12.68 -19.07 8.76
N ILE A 35 -12.38 -19.02 10.04
CA ILE A 35 -12.46 -20.17 10.94
C ILE A 35 -13.79 -20.11 11.67
N ILE A 36 -14.66 -21.08 11.42
CA ILE A 36 -16.00 -21.14 11.97
C ILE A 36 -16.09 -22.22 13.05
N GLN A 37 -17.04 -22.04 13.97
CA GLN A 37 -17.40 -23.03 14.96
C GLN A 37 -18.10 -24.23 14.31
N THR A 38 -17.54 -25.41 14.47
CA THR A 38 -18.08 -26.67 13.89
C THR A 38 -18.62 -27.65 14.94
N SER A 39 -18.43 -27.35 16.22
CA SER A 39 -18.96 -28.17 17.32
C SER A 39 -20.45 -27.91 17.56
N SER A 40 -21.03 -28.65 18.51
CA SER A 40 -22.45 -28.48 18.87
C SER A 40 -22.78 -27.06 19.28
N THR A 41 -23.90 -26.55 18.80
CA THR A 41 -24.42 -25.23 19.16
C THR A 41 -24.81 -25.17 20.62
N ASP A 42 -24.34 -24.14 21.31
CA ASP A 42 -24.83 -23.71 22.61
C ASP A 42 -25.18 -22.21 22.62
N SER A 43 -25.63 -21.66 23.73
CA SER A 43 -26.05 -20.25 23.79
C SER A 43 -24.92 -19.26 23.71
N THR A 44 -23.67 -19.67 23.94
CA THR A 44 -22.48 -18.82 23.94
C THR A 44 -21.64 -19.01 22.69
N SER A 45 -21.70 -20.17 22.08
CA SER A 45 -20.89 -20.55 20.88
C SER A 45 -21.76 -21.20 19.82
N PRO A 46 -22.64 -20.46 19.14
CA PRO A 46 -23.47 -21.02 18.07
C PRO A 46 -22.62 -21.59 16.93
N GLN A 47 -23.03 -22.74 16.41
CA GLN A 47 -22.38 -23.34 15.23
C GLN A 47 -22.43 -22.38 14.03
N GLY A 48 -21.32 -22.24 13.32
CA GLY A 48 -21.18 -21.33 12.18
C GLY A 48 -20.64 -19.93 12.54
N ASN A 49 -20.52 -19.59 13.83
CA ASN A 49 -19.87 -18.34 14.21
C ASN A 49 -18.36 -18.39 14.02
N THR A 50 -17.77 -17.24 13.81
CA THR A 50 -16.31 -17.10 13.73
C THR A 50 -15.66 -17.48 15.06
N ALA A 51 -14.74 -18.44 15.05
CA ALA A 51 -14.18 -19.05 16.26
C ALA A 51 -12.66 -19.07 16.32
N GLY A 52 -11.96 -18.35 15.46
CA GLY A 52 -10.51 -18.40 15.46
C GLY A 52 -9.85 -17.33 14.60
N PHE A 53 -8.54 -17.45 14.45
CA PHE A 53 -7.72 -16.58 13.64
C PHE A 53 -6.97 -17.39 12.57
N SER A 54 -6.66 -16.76 11.45
CA SER A 54 -5.76 -17.32 10.44
C SER A 54 -4.33 -16.85 10.69
N CYS A 55 -3.36 -17.65 10.26
CA CYS A 55 -1.95 -17.33 10.38
C CYS A 55 -1.28 -17.46 9.02
N THR A 56 -0.61 -16.40 8.59
CA THR A 56 0.22 -16.41 7.39
C THR A 56 1.68 -16.41 7.79
N LEU A 57 2.45 -17.38 7.30
CA LEU A 57 3.89 -17.46 7.49
C LEU A 57 4.59 -17.11 6.18
N HIS A 58 5.60 -16.29 6.27
CA HIS A 58 6.41 -15.88 5.14
C HIS A 58 7.89 -15.84 5.51
N SER A 59 8.76 -16.24 4.58
CA SER A 59 10.20 -16.19 4.76
C SER A 59 10.85 -15.79 3.45
N ASP A 60 11.59 -14.70 3.47
CA ASP A 60 12.27 -14.17 2.29
C ASP A 60 13.56 -13.44 2.68
N SER A 61 14.39 -13.17 1.69
CA SER A 61 15.59 -12.36 1.85
C SER A 61 15.28 -10.90 1.58
N LEU A 62 15.48 -10.04 2.59
CA LEU A 62 15.17 -8.62 2.46
C LEU A 62 16.19 -7.88 1.59
N PHE A 63 17.48 -8.08 1.86
CA PHE A 63 18.55 -7.41 1.14
C PHE A 63 19.92 -8.05 1.40
N THR A 64 20.86 -7.74 0.51
CA THR A 64 22.31 -7.96 0.71
C THR A 64 23.02 -6.70 0.29
N LYS A 65 23.79 -6.09 1.17
CA LYS A 65 24.49 -4.83 0.90
C LYS A 65 25.78 -4.71 1.66
N SER A 66 26.79 -4.14 1.02
CA SER A 66 28.03 -3.67 1.67
C SER A 66 27.84 -2.22 2.10
N PHE A 67 28.21 -1.93 3.35
CA PHE A 67 28.14 -0.59 3.92
C PHE A 67 29.55 -0.03 4.05
N GLU A 68 29.75 1.16 3.53
CA GLU A 68 31.01 1.90 3.60
C GLU A 68 31.04 2.86 4.81
N GLU A 69 29.86 3.14 5.37
CA GLU A 69 29.67 4.10 6.45
C GLU A 69 28.82 3.49 7.55
N HIS A 70 28.97 4.02 8.76
CA HIS A 70 28.08 3.70 9.86
C HIS A 70 26.69 4.29 9.64
N GLY A 71 25.67 3.53 9.96
CA GLY A 71 24.30 3.96 9.79
C GLY A 71 23.33 3.15 10.63
N THR A 72 22.07 3.53 10.57
CA THR A 72 20.97 2.83 11.21
C THR A 72 20.09 2.21 10.13
N LEU A 73 19.78 0.92 10.28
CA LEU A 73 18.77 0.26 9.45
C LEU A 73 17.39 0.49 10.07
N LEU A 74 16.50 1.08 9.30
CA LEU A 74 15.12 1.29 9.69
C LEU A 74 14.23 0.34 8.90
N GLY A 75 13.55 -0.57 9.59
CA GLY A 75 12.54 -1.44 9.02
C GLY A 75 11.14 -0.86 9.24
N LEU A 76 10.37 -0.74 8.17
CA LEU A 76 8.97 -0.32 8.22
C LEU A 76 8.10 -1.46 7.74
N ALA A 77 7.03 -1.75 8.47
CA ALA A 77 6.01 -2.72 8.09
C ALA A 77 4.67 -2.00 7.96
N VAL A 78 3.97 -2.27 6.86
CA VAL A 78 2.66 -1.69 6.57
C VAL A 78 1.74 -2.80 6.08
N ILE A 79 0.53 -2.85 6.62
CA ILE A 79 -0.55 -3.70 6.12
C ILE A 79 -1.47 -2.82 5.27
N ARG A 80 -1.76 -3.26 4.05
CA ARG A 80 -2.63 -2.53 3.13
C ARG A 80 -3.37 -3.50 2.22
N THR A 81 -4.51 -3.06 1.72
CA THR A 81 -5.24 -3.74 0.64
C THR A 81 -4.87 -3.14 -0.72
N ASP A 82 -5.15 -3.86 -1.79
CA ASP A 82 -5.09 -3.28 -3.13
C ASP A 82 -6.34 -2.43 -3.37
N ARG A 83 -6.15 -1.20 -3.83
CA ARG A 83 -7.26 -0.28 -4.11
C ARG A 83 -8.23 -0.90 -5.11
N THR A 84 -9.49 -0.94 -4.73
CA THR A 84 -10.58 -1.41 -5.58
C THR A 84 -11.69 -0.36 -5.54
N PHE A 85 -12.08 0.14 -6.71
CA PHE A 85 -13.05 1.21 -6.85
C PHE A 85 -14.45 0.66 -7.12
N GLN A 86 -15.44 1.17 -6.41
CA GLN A 86 -16.82 0.75 -6.57
C GLN A 86 -17.79 1.89 -6.93
N GLN A 87 -17.38 3.13 -6.77
CA GLN A 87 -18.21 4.33 -6.94
C GLN A 87 -17.82 5.16 -8.15
N GLY A 88 -16.76 4.77 -8.85
CA GLY A 88 -16.25 5.47 -10.02
C GLY A 88 -16.85 5.02 -11.34
N LEU A 89 -16.62 5.81 -12.37
CA LEU A 89 -16.95 5.52 -13.76
C LEU A 89 -15.65 5.37 -14.56
N HIS A 90 -15.44 4.19 -15.12
CA HIS A 90 -14.23 3.91 -15.89
C HIS A 90 -14.08 4.89 -17.08
N LYS A 91 -12.87 5.39 -17.30
CA LYS A 91 -12.55 6.41 -18.31
C LYS A 91 -13.05 6.07 -19.71
N MET A 92 -13.08 4.80 -20.10
CA MET A 92 -13.57 4.36 -21.41
C MET A 92 -15.01 4.80 -21.73
N TRP A 93 -15.86 4.96 -20.70
CA TRP A 93 -17.24 5.42 -20.88
C TRP A 93 -17.35 6.92 -21.20
N THR A 94 -16.30 7.69 -20.96
CA THR A 94 -16.29 9.16 -21.14
C THR A 94 -15.60 9.60 -22.42
N ARG A 95 -15.01 8.69 -23.18
CA ARG A 95 -14.32 8.97 -24.44
C ARG A 95 -15.30 9.29 -25.55
N LYS A 96 -15.06 10.38 -26.26
CA LYS A 96 -15.97 10.90 -27.30
C LYS A 96 -15.24 11.29 -28.58
N LYS A 97 -13.97 11.66 -28.49
CA LYS A 97 -13.17 12.21 -29.59
C LYS A 97 -12.07 11.24 -30.01
N LEU A 98 -11.54 11.43 -31.20
CA LEU A 98 -10.43 10.63 -31.71
C LEU A 98 -9.17 10.75 -30.81
N GLU A 99 -8.94 11.94 -30.29
CA GLU A 99 -7.79 12.22 -29.42
C GLU A 99 -7.90 11.55 -28.04
N ASP A 100 -9.09 11.14 -27.65
CA ASP A 100 -9.30 10.40 -26.38
C ASP A 100 -8.79 8.95 -26.48
N PHE A 101 -8.54 8.44 -27.70
CA PHE A 101 -8.03 7.10 -27.94
C PHE A 101 -6.54 7.13 -28.26
N TYR A 102 -5.87 6.00 -28.04
CA TYR A 102 -4.44 5.89 -28.29
C TYR A 102 -4.07 6.31 -29.72
N ASN A 103 -3.11 7.22 -29.79
CA ASN A 103 -2.52 7.66 -31.05
C ASN A 103 -0.99 7.60 -30.93
N PRO A 104 -0.29 6.87 -31.83
CA PRO A 104 1.17 6.74 -31.79
C PRO A 104 1.91 8.08 -31.81
N TYR A 105 1.37 9.10 -32.49
CA TYR A 105 1.98 10.43 -32.54
C TYR A 105 2.02 11.14 -31.20
N PHE A 106 1.10 10.81 -30.30
CA PHE A 106 0.98 11.43 -28.98
C PHE A 106 1.42 10.51 -27.83
N ALA A 107 1.95 9.32 -28.14
CA ALA A 107 2.28 8.30 -27.14
C ALA A 107 3.27 8.76 -26.06
N ASN A 108 4.10 9.78 -26.36
CA ASN A 108 5.14 10.29 -25.46
C ASN A 108 4.87 11.75 -25.02
N LEU A 109 3.69 12.29 -25.24
CA LEU A 109 3.40 13.71 -25.03
C LEU A 109 2.85 14.05 -23.65
N GLY A 110 3.16 13.28 -22.62
CA GLY A 110 2.87 13.69 -21.25
C GLY A 110 1.81 12.85 -20.54
N ASN A 111 1.13 13.48 -19.59
CA ASN A 111 0.19 12.85 -18.70
C ASN A 111 -1.26 13.15 -19.11
N GLN A 112 -2.16 12.26 -18.73
CA GLN A 112 -3.59 12.50 -18.81
C GLN A 112 -4.18 12.77 -17.44
N ILE A 113 -5.29 13.49 -17.41
CA ILE A 113 -6.05 13.76 -16.20
C ILE A 113 -6.79 12.50 -15.77
N VAL A 114 -6.74 12.20 -14.48
CA VAL A 114 -7.69 11.32 -13.80
C VAL A 114 -8.78 12.22 -13.22
N TYR A 115 -9.99 12.04 -13.65
CA TYR A 115 -11.13 12.86 -13.21
C TYR A 115 -11.70 12.34 -11.90
N ASN A 116 -12.32 13.23 -11.12
CA ASN A 116 -13.01 12.86 -9.88
C ASN A 116 -14.06 11.76 -10.09
N ARG A 117 -14.77 11.78 -11.22
CA ARG A 117 -15.75 10.73 -11.58
C ARG A 117 -15.15 9.33 -11.75
N GLU A 118 -13.86 9.20 -11.97
CA GLU A 118 -13.20 7.89 -12.07
C GLU A 118 -13.02 7.25 -10.69
N ILE A 119 -13.01 8.06 -9.64
CA ILE A 119 -12.86 7.64 -8.25
C ILE A 119 -14.22 7.63 -7.53
N TYR A 120 -14.92 8.76 -7.56
CA TYR A 120 -16.19 8.98 -6.87
C TYR A 120 -17.13 9.82 -7.74
N LEU A 121 -18.10 9.16 -8.36
CA LEU A 121 -19.09 9.78 -9.26
C LEU A 121 -20.23 10.39 -8.44
N GLN A 122 -20.41 11.70 -8.53
CA GLN A 122 -21.46 12.44 -7.83
C GLN A 122 -22.63 12.84 -8.73
N GLY A 123 -22.40 12.89 -10.03
CA GLY A 123 -23.35 13.33 -11.02
C GLY A 123 -23.11 14.76 -11.51
N SER A 124 -23.47 15.02 -12.76
CA SER A 124 -23.20 16.29 -13.46
C SER A 124 -23.91 17.52 -12.89
N THR A 125 -24.85 17.33 -11.97
CA THR A 125 -25.60 18.43 -11.33
C THR A 125 -24.89 18.98 -10.09
N VAL A 126 -23.89 18.27 -9.57
CA VAL A 126 -23.11 18.70 -8.41
C VAL A 126 -21.95 19.55 -8.92
N ILE A 127 -22.07 20.86 -8.71
CA ILE A 127 -21.14 21.87 -9.25
C ILE A 127 -20.34 22.47 -8.10
N ASP A 128 -19.01 22.62 -8.29
CA ASP A 128 -18.19 23.40 -7.39
C ASP A 128 -18.58 24.88 -7.48
N SER A 129 -18.96 25.46 -6.35
CA SER A 129 -19.36 26.86 -6.25
C SER A 129 -18.21 27.82 -6.55
N THR A 130 -16.97 27.38 -6.46
CA THR A 130 -15.76 28.19 -6.66
C THR A 130 -15.37 28.24 -8.12
N THR A 131 -15.38 27.07 -8.79
CA THR A 131 -14.94 26.93 -10.18
C THR A 131 -16.09 27.03 -11.19
N GLY A 132 -17.31 26.75 -10.76
CA GLY A 132 -18.48 26.66 -11.63
C GLY A 132 -18.48 25.43 -12.53
N VAL A 133 -17.57 24.49 -12.31
CA VAL A 133 -17.44 23.21 -13.05
C VAL A 133 -18.07 22.09 -12.23
N ALA A 134 -18.59 21.08 -12.90
CA ALA A 134 -19.03 19.88 -12.18
C ALA A 134 -17.85 19.20 -11.49
N TYR A 135 -18.02 18.83 -10.23
CA TYR A 135 -16.97 18.12 -9.49
C TYR A 135 -16.45 16.88 -10.21
N ASP A 136 -17.32 16.20 -10.93
CA ASP A 136 -16.98 15.02 -11.72
C ASP A 136 -15.96 15.31 -12.84
N ASP A 137 -15.93 16.54 -13.36
CA ASP A 137 -15.08 16.98 -14.47
C ASP A 137 -13.77 17.63 -13.99
N GLU A 138 -13.58 17.78 -12.71
CA GLU A 138 -12.34 18.29 -12.14
C GLU A 138 -11.27 17.21 -12.04
N ALA A 139 -10.00 17.64 -11.98
CA ALA A 139 -8.86 16.76 -11.88
C ALA A 139 -8.69 16.23 -10.46
N PHE A 140 -8.78 14.92 -10.29
CA PHE A 140 -8.35 14.24 -9.09
C PHE A 140 -6.81 14.15 -9.03
N GLY A 141 -6.19 13.83 -10.15
CA GLY A 141 -4.75 13.68 -10.30
C GLY A 141 -4.35 13.48 -11.75
N TYR A 142 -3.14 13.02 -11.95
CA TYR A 142 -2.57 12.79 -13.27
C TYR A 142 -1.91 11.42 -13.34
N GLN A 143 -2.00 10.78 -14.48
CA GLN A 143 -1.34 9.52 -14.79
C GLN A 143 -0.73 9.55 -16.19
N GLU A 144 0.04 8.55 -16.56
CA GLU A 144 0.54 8.40 -17.92
C GLU A 144 -0.62 8.37 -18.93
N ALA A 145 -0.38 8.96 -20.10
CA ALA A 145 -1.38 8.94 -21.17
C ALA A 145 -1.75 7.50 -21.55
N TRP A 146 -3.06 7.24 -21.63
CA TRP A 146 -3.66 5.94 -21.94
C TRP A 146 -3.27 4.78 -21.01
N ALA A 147 -2.96 5.09 -19.74
CA ALA A 147 -2.62 4.07 -18.74
C ALA A 147 -3.73 3.01 -18.61
N GLU A 148 -5.00 3.39 -18.71
CA GLU A 148 -6.17 2.51 -18.64
C GLU A 148 -6.28 1.52 -19.81
N MET A 149 -5.50 1.69 -20.87
CA MET A 149 -5.40 0.70 -21.96
C MET A 149 -4.33 -0.35 -21.70
N ARG A 150 -3.40 -0.09 -20.78
CA ARG A 150 -2.32 -0.99 -20.39
C ARG A 150 -2.62 -1.69 -19.07
N TYR A 151 -3.44 -1.07 -18.25
CA TYR A 151 -3.78 -1.49 -16.90
C TYR A 151 -5.29 -1.38 -16.72
N SER A 152 -5.90 -2.42 -16.16
CA SER A 152 -7.30 -2.45 -15.80
C SER A 152 -7.44 -2.53 -14.29
N GLU A 153 -8.09 -1.55 -13.72
CA GLU A 153 -8.36 -1.49 -12.30
C GLU A 153 -9.40 -2.54 -11.91
N SER A 154 -9.27 -3.06 -10.69
CA SER A 154 -10.30 -3.91 -10.11
C SER A 154 -11.52 -3.08 -9.76
N GLY A 155 -12.69 -3.51 -10.20
CA GLY A 155 -13.96 -2.85 -9.95
C GLY A 155 -15.00 -3.83 -9.43
N LEU A 156 -15.98 -3.29 -8.70
CA LEU A 156 -17.10 -4.05 -8.15
C LEU A 156 -18.42 -3.65 -8.80
N SER A 157 -19.33 -4.61 -8.93
CA SER A 157 -20.65 -4.39 -9.49
C SER A 157 -21.73 -5.21 -8.78
N GLY A 158 -22.99 -4.86 -9.01
CA GLY A 158 -24.13 -5.57 -8.46
C GLY A 158 -24.19 -5.53 -6.93
N TYR A 159 -24.51 -6.65 -6.31
CA TYR A 159 -24.64 -6.79 -4.86
C TYR A 159 -23.32 -6.68 -4.10
N MET A 160 -22.18 -6.73 -4.79
CA MET A 160 -20.88 -6.51 -4.14
C MET A 160 -20.63 -5.03 -3.82
N ARG A 161 -21.39 -4.10 -4.41
CA ARG A 161 -21.25 -2.67 -4.10
C ARG A 161 -21.86 -2.36 -2.75
N SER A 162 -21.18 -1.55 -1.94
CA SER A 162 -21.63 -1.19 -0.57
C SER A 162 -22.97 -0.48 -0.53
N ASN A 163 -23.33 0.26 -1.58
CA ASN A 163 -24.63 0.96 -1.68
C ASN A 163 -25.79 0.09 -2.15
N ALA A 164 -25.57 -1.20 -2.44
CA ALA A 164 -26.63 -2.09 -2.86
C ALA A 164 -27.49 -2.54 -1.67
N THR A 165 -28.82 -2.67 -1.91
CA THR A 165 -29.69 -3.25 -0.88
C THR A 165 -29.37 -4.72 -0.70
N GLY A 166 -29.02 -5.13 0.53
CA GLY A 166 -28.52 -6.49 0.81
C GLY A 166 -27.10 -6.72 0.32
N SER A 167 -26.26 -5.70 0.44
CA SER A 167 -24.87 -5.74 0.00
C SER A 167 -24.08 -6.91 0.60
N LEU A 168 -23.14 -7.43 -0.19
CA LEU A 168 -22.13 -8.42 0.20
C LEU A 168 -20.78 -7.77 0.47
N ASP A 169 -20.76 -6.51 0.87
CA ASP A 169 -19.54 -5.73 1.08
C ASP A 169 -18.66 -6.22 2.23
N ALA A 170 -19.19 -7.02 3.14
CA ALA A 170 -18.42 -7.71 4.17
C ALA A 170 -17.39 -8.73 3.62
N TRP A 171 -17.43 -9.02 2.31
CA TRP A 171 -16.53 -10.00 1.68
C TRP A 171 -15.37 -9.38 0.90
N HIS A 172 -15.22 -8.06 0.96
CA HIS A 172 -14.14 -7.37 0.24
C HIS A 172 -13.70 -6.08 0.94
N TYR A 173 -12.48 -5.64 0.63
CA TYR A 173 -11.86 -4.43 1.18
C TYR A 173 -11.95 -3.21 0.25
N ALA A 174 -12.87 -3.19 -0.70
CA ALA A 174 -12.99 -2.07 -1.63
C ALA A 174 -13.30 -0.76 -0.89
N ASP A 175 -12.73 0.33 -1.39
CA ASP A 175 -12.96 1.66 -0.85
C ASP A 175 -14.44 2.05 -0.97
N ASP A 176 -14.98 2.59 0.13
CA ASP A 176 -16.31 3.18 0.20
C ASP A 176 -16.21 4.62 0.69
N TYR A 177 -16.45 5.56 -0.22
CA TYR A 177 -16.31 6.99 0.06
C TYR A 177 -17.65 7.60 0.41
N SER A 178 -17.70 8.32 1.53
CA SER A 178 -18.85 9.14 1.92
C SER A 178 -18.84 10.53 1.27
N SER A 179 -17.66 10.96 0.80
CA SER A 179 -17.45 12.23 0.09
C SER A 179 -16.30 12.08 -0.89
N LEU A 180 -16.11 13.05 -1.77
CA LEU A 180 -15.02 13.07 -2.72
C LEU A 180 -13.66 13.06 -1.97
N PRO A 181 -12.84 12.02 -2.14
CA PRO A 181 -11.51 11.97 -1.53
C PRO A 181 -10.55 12.95 -2.21
N ALA A 182 -9.58 13.45 -1.48
CA ALA A 182 -8.48 14.23 -2.02
C ALA A 182 -7.20 13.39 -2.14
N LEU A 183 -6.41 13.63 -3.16
CA LEU A 183 -5.10 12.99 -3.30
C LEU A 183 -4.11 13.59 -2.28
N SER A 184 -4.07 13.00 -1.11
CA SER A 184 -3.30 13.46 0.05
C SER A 184 -2.63 12.28 0.77
N SER A 185 -1.96 12.56 1.90
CA SER A 185 -1.44 11.51 2.78
C SER A 185 -2.52 10.53 3.22
N ASP A 186 -3.72 11.05 3.51
CA ASP A 186 -4.85 10.25 3.98
C ASP A 186 -5.36 9.26 2.91
N TRP A 187 -5.17 9.60 1.62
CA TRP A 187 -5.46 8.69 0.53
C TRP A 187 -4.56 7.44 0.52
N ILE A 188 -3.33 7.57 1.04
CA ILE A 188 -2.33 6.48 1.04
C ILE A 188 -2.63 5.48 2.15
N ASP A 189 -3.21 5.95 3.26
CA ASP A 189 -3.55 5.13 4.40
C ASP A 189 -4.78 4.26 4.10
N GLU A 190 -4.81 3.06 4.67
CA GLU A 190 -5.97 2.18 4.59
C GLU A 190 -7.05 2.65 5.57
N PRO A 191 -8.27 2.95 5.11
CA PRO A 191 -9.37 3.31 6.00
C PRO A 191 -9.71 2.16 6.94
N LYS A 192 -9.77 2.43 8.24
CA LYS A 192 -10.11 1.42 9.25
C LYS A 192 -11.48 0.82 9.04
N ASP A 193 -12.42 1.61 8.53
CA ASP A 193 -13.79 1.19 8.28
C ASP A 193 -13.86 0.06 7.23
N ASN A 194 -12.98 0.06 6.23
CA ASN A 194 -12.88 -1.02 5.26
C ASN A 194 -12.46 -2.34 5.91
N VAL A 195 -11.52 -2.26 6.84
CA VAL A 195 -11.03 -3.44 7.60
C VAL A 195 -12.07 -3.91 8.59
N ASP A 196 -12.69 -3.01 9.34
CA ASP A 196 -13.74 -3.30 10.34
C ASP A 196 -14.99 -3.91 9.70
N ARG A 197 -15.27 -3.60 8.44
CA ARG A 197 -16.37 -4.21 7.69
C ARG A 197 -16.20 -5.70 7.43
N VAL A 198 -14.96 -6.13 7.21
CA VAL A 198 -14.64 -7.51 6.79
C VAL A 198 -14.23 -8.37 7.97
N ILE A 199 -13.43 -7.84 8.91
CA ILE A 199 -12.90 -8.60 10.04
C ILE A 199 -13.92 -8.57 11.18
N ALA A 200 -14.21 -9.75 11.75
CA ALA A 200 -15.20 -9.90 12.81
C ALA A 200 -14.84 -9.14 14.10
N VAL A 201 -13.55 -8.90 14.34
CA VAL A 201 -13.07 -8.09 15.45
C VAL A 201 -12.86 -6.67 14.98
N SER A 202 -13.65 -5.72 15.48
CA SER A 202 -13.47 -4.32 15.15
C SER A 202 -12.25 -3.71 15.82
N SER A 203 -11.67 -2.69 15.19
CA SER A 203 -10.52 -1.94 15.72
C SER A 203 -10.78 -1.27 17.07
N GLN A 204 -12.04 -1.06 17.43
CA GLN A 204 -12.46 -0.50 18.72
C GLN A 204 -12.41 -1.53 19.85
N LEU A 205 -12.56 -2.80 19.54
CA LEU A 205 -12.57 -3.88 20.53
C LEU A 205 -11.19 -4.43 20.81
N SER A 206 -10.38 -4.64 19.75
CA SER A 206 -9.05 -5.24 19.90
C SER A 206 -8.20 -4.97 18.66
N HIS A 207 -6.92 -5.37 18.72
CA HIS A 207 -6.05 -5.38 17.55
C HIS A 207 -6.48 -6.47 16.57
N GLN A 208 -6.60 -6.11 15.30
CA GLN A 208 -7.02 -7.00 14.22
C GLN A 208 -5.88 -7.82 13.65
N PHE A 209 -4.64 -7.31 13.75
CA PHE A 209 -3.44 -7.94 13.23
C PHE A 209 -2.36 -8.00 14.31
N ILE A 210 -1.64 -9.10 14.34
CA ILE A 210 -0.44 -9.29 15.16
C ILE A 210 0.67 -9.72 14.20
N GLY A 211 1.78 -8.98 14.21
CA GLY A 211 2.97 -9.31 13.41
C GLY A 211 4.12 -9.75 14.31
N ASP A 212 4.73 -10.88 13.97
CA ASP A 212 5.97 -11.34 14.58
C ASP A 212 7.06 -11.38 13.52
N PHE A 213 8.17 -10.69 13.77
CA PHE A 213 9.25 -10.50 12.82
C PHE A 213 10.54 -11.14 13.35
N PHE A 214 10.93 -12.25 12.75
CA PHE A 214 12.20 -12.88 13.05
C PHE A 214 13.28 -12.48 12.03
N PHE A 215 14.35 -11.86 12.50
CA PHE A 215 15.48 -11.43 11.67
C PHE A 215 16.66 -12.38 11.81
N LYS A 216 17.03 -13.04 10.72
CA LYS A 216 18.27 -13.79 10.62
C LYS A 216 19.28 -12.98 9.81
N THR A 217 20.28 -12.42 10.48
CA THR A 217 21.24 -11.52 9.87
C THR A 217 22.64 -12.11 9.88
N TYR A 218 23.35 -11.91 8.79
CA TYR A 218 24.76 -12.29 8.66
C TYR A 218 25.59 -11.03 8.43
N TYR A 219 26.62 -10.86 9.25
CA TYR A 219 27.53 -9.73 9.14
C TYR A 219 28.94 -10.22 8.90
N THR A 220 29.61 -9.66 7.89
CA THR A 220 31.04 -9.82 7.69
C THR A 220 31.72 -8.48 7.97
N ARG A 221 32.63 -8.45 8.90
CA ARG A 221 33.34 -7.23 9.32
C ARG A 221 34.85 -7.50 9.34
N PRO A 222 35.68 -6.61 8.77
CA PRO A 222 37.12 -6.73 8.78
C PRO A 222 37.70 -6.27 10.15
N MET A 223 37.49 -7.09 11.18
CA MET A 223 37.95 -6.81 12.52
C MET A 223 38.38 -8.12 13.19
N PRO A 224 39.36 -8.11 14.14
CA PRO A 224 39.73 -9.31 14.85
C PRO A 224 38.57 -9.86 15.68
N VAL A 225 38.44 -11.19 15.74
CA VAL A 225 37.43 -11.91 16.51
C VAL A 225 37.61 -11.68 18.01
N TYR A 226 38.84 -11.56 18.44
CA TYR A 226 39.22 -11.30 19.85
C TYR A 226 40.02 -10.01 19.94
N SER A 227 39.67 -9.16 20.90
CA SER A 227 40.46 -7.99 21.26
C SER A 227 41.29 -8.33 22.49
N ILE A 228 42.58 -8.55 22.30
CA ILE A 228 43.54 -8.83 23.38
C ILE A 228 44.24 -7.51 23.73
N PRO A 229 44.17 -7.04 25.01
CA PRO A 229 44.91 -5.86 25.41
C PRO A 229 46.42 -6.10 25.26
N GLY A 230 47.11 -5.21 24.56
CA GLY A 230 48.56 -5.35 24.34
C GLY A 230 49.07 -4.29 23.39
N LEU A 231 50.29 -4.49 22.92
CA LEU A 231 50.91 -3.65 21.90
C LEU A 231 50.19 -3.82 20.58
N ILE A 232 50.03 -2.71 19.85
CA ILE A 232 49.45 -2.71 18.50
C ILE A 232 50.39 -3.53 17.61
N ASP A 233 49.90 -4.63 17.11
CA ASP A 233 50.60 -5.45 16.14
C ASP A 233 50.45 -4.79 14.76
N HIS A 234 51.54 -4.29 14.24
CA HIS A 234 51.63 -3.70 12.92
C HIS A 234 51.98 -4.79 11.90
N ALA A 235 51.11 -5.76 11.70
CA ALA A 235 51.28 -6.70 10.62
C ALA A 235 50.62 -6.23 9.34
#